data_61deed48e1320a694ed208f34f583f3e
#
_entry.id   61deed48e1320a694ed208f34f583f3e
#
_cell.length_a   1.000
_cell.length_b   1.000
_cell.length_c   1.000
_cell.angle_alpha   90.00
_cell.angle_beta   90.00
_cell.angle_gamma   90.00
#
_symmetry.space_group_name_H-M   'P 1'
#
loop_
_entity.id
_entity.type
_entity.pdbx_description
1 polymer ?
#
loop_
_entity_poly.entity_id
_entity_poly.type
_entity_poly.pdbx_seq_one_letter_code
_entity_poly.pdbx_strand_id
1 'polypeptide(L)'
;MLVVTIRKPVKPVCTIQGMIPHTPCGSHSEVHWHATGESGVLEKLDTDREGLSSAAAAERLSEFGRNELPDAKKISILSIFATQFTNPLIYVLIAAALISFLLDHITDTLFIGVVVLINAIIGTIQEWKAEQSAKALQQLFRITARAARDGTDVRIPAEELVPGDLVTLEAGSRVPADIRLLSVSDCAVDESILTGESVPVTKKLFVLPAETPVSDRMNMAFAGTTVTRGISQGVVTATGVCTEVGKIAVAVADTGVTKPPLIIRMEKFSRHIALAVL
;
A
#
# COMPACT_ATOMS: atom_id res chain seq x y z
N MET A 1 6.26 32.24 43.63
CA MET A 1 5.23 31.49 42.91
C MET A 1 5.89 30.98 41.63
N LEU A 2 6.52 29.78 41.74
CA LEU A 2 7.37 29.20 40.67
C LEU A 2 6.49 28.22 39.88
N VAL A 3 6.20 28.53 38.63
CA VAL A 3 5.52 27.63 37.69
C VAL A 3 6.56 26.71 37.07
N VAL A 4 6.63 25.48 37.61
CA VAL A 4 7.46 24.43 37.02
C VAL A 4 6.69 23.79 35.88
N THR A 5 7.05 24.16 34.65
CA THR A 5 6.55 23.51 33.43
C THR A 5 7.27 22.18 33.25
N ILE A 6 6.65 21.09 33.70
CA ILE A 6 7.14 19.73 33.44
C ILE A 6 6.79 19.38 31.99
N ARG A 7 7.77 19.58 31.08
CA ARG A 7 7.75 18.95 29.76
C ARG A 7 8.01 17.46 29.95
N LYS A 8 6.97 16.62 29.81
CA LYS A 8 7.18 15.18 29.64
C LYS A 8 7.93 14.94 28.33
N PRO A 9 8.98 14.13 28.32
CA PRO A 9 9.66 13.76 27.08
C PRO A 9 8.70 12.95 26.22
N VAL A 10 8.49 13.40 24.99
CA VAL A 10 7.84 12.63 23.93
C VAL A 10 8.72 11.40 23.71
N LYS A 11 8.20 10.21 24.07
CA LYS A 11 8.87 8.96 23.72
C LYS A 11 9.07 8.93 22.22
N PRO A 12 10.26 8.63 21.71
CA PRO A 12 10.46 8.48 20.27
C PRO A 12 9.53 7.38 19.79
N VAL A 13 8.68 7.72 18.83
CA VAL A 13 7.89 6.78 18.06
C VAL A 13 8.88 5.77 17.49
N CYS A 14 8.67 4.50 17.82
CA CYS A 14 9.47 3.38 17.37
C CYS A 14 9.64 3.49 15.85
N THR A 15 10.85 3.79 15.43
CA THR A 15 11.26 3.91 14.02
C THR A 15 10.93 2.59 13.34
N ILE A 16 10.09 2.63 12.29
CA ILE A 16 9.69 1.48 11.46
C ILE A 16 10.88 0.97 10.60
N GLN A 17 12.08 1.15 11.07
CA GLN A 17 13.33 0.82 10.36
C GLN A 17 13.62 -0.69 10.28
N GLY A 18 12.70 -1.56 10.69
CA GLY A 18 12.87 -3.01 10.68
C GLY A 18 11.76 -3.80 9.97
N MET A 19 10.86 -3.16 9.20
CA MET A 19 9.64 -3.83 8.75
C MET A 19 9.27 -3.66 7.27
N ILE A 20 10.09 -2.97 6.49
CA ILE A 20 10.02 -3.08 5.03
C ILE A 20 11.00 -4.20 4.69
N PRO A 21 10.56 -5.36 4.16
CA PRO A 21 11.49 -6.28 3.56
C PRO A 21 12.23 -5.46 2.52
N HIS A 22 13.55 -5.40 2.63
CA HIS A 22 14.42 -4.86 1.60
C HIS A 22 14.25 -5.77 0.37
N THR A 23 13.16 -5.55 -0.37
CA THR A 23 13.09 -6.03 -1.74
C THR A 23 14.04 -5.10 -2.48
N PRO A 24 15.22 -5.57 -2.87
CA PRO A 24 16.14 -4.71 -3.58
C PRO A 24 15.43 -4.29 -4.85
N CYS A 25 15.30 -3.00 -5.10
CA CYS A 25 14.83 -2.46 -6.38
C CYS A 25 15.82 -2.82 -7.51
N GLY A 26 16.59 -3.87 -7.33
CA GLY A 26 17.57 -4.42 -8.24
C GLY A 26 18.53 -3.35 -8.81
N SER A 27 19.47 -3.77 -9.61
CA SER A 27 20.36 -2.90 -10.39
C SER A 27 19.63 -1.99 -11.40
N HIS A 28 18.30 -2.15 -11.53
CA HIS A 28 17.45 -1.42 -12.46
C HIS A 28 16.98 -0.04 -11.95
N SER A 29 17.13 0.26 -10.65
CA SER A 29 16.69 1.53 -10.05
C SER A 29 17.50 2.75 -10.51
N GLU A 30 18.73 2.56 -10.99
CA GLU A 30 19.60 3.62 -11.47
C GLU A 30 19.49 3.86 -12.99
N VAL A 31 18.74 3.01 -13.71
CA VAL A 31 18.62 3.10 -15.16
C VAL A 31 17.56 4.14 -15.55
N HIS A 32 17.97 5.12 -16.35
CA HIS A 32 17.07 6.09 -16.94
C HIS A 32 16.36 5.48 -18.17
N TRP A 33 15.30 4.72 -17.95
CA TRP A 33 14.56 3.98 -18.97
C TRP A 33 14.02 4.89 -20.09
N HIS A 34 13.58 6.11 -19.76
CA HIS A 34 13.11 7.11 -20.72
C HIS A 34 14.23 7.64 -21.62
N ALA A 35 15.48 7.56 -21.18
CA ALA A 35 16.66 7.98 -21.94
C ALA A 35 17.30 6.81 -22.71
N THR A 36 16.76 5.59 -22.57
CA THR A 36 17.28 4.40 -23.25
C THR A 36 16.45 4.10 -24.50
N GLY A 37 17.10 3.81 -25.61
CA GLY A 37 16.44 3.38 -26.85
C GLY A 37 15.81 1.99 -26.70
N GLU A 38 14.85 1.65 -27.55
CA GLU A 38 14.08 0.42 -27.49
C GLU A 38 14.94 -0.85 -27.34
N SER A 39 15.90 -1.05 -28.25
CA SER A 39 16.80 -2.22 -28.24
C SER A 39 17.61 -2.32 -26.95
N GLY A 40 18.10 -1.17 -26.42
CA GLY A 40 18.84 -1.15 -25.18
C GLY A 40 17.96 -1.42 -23.95
N VAL A 41 16.65 -1.13 -24.01
CA VAL A 41 15.69 -1.46 -22.94
C VAL A 41 15.45 -2.97 -22.93
N LEU A 42 15.19 -3.57 -24.08
CA LEU A 42 14.96 -5.02 -24.20
C LEU A 42 16.20 -5.81 -23.77
N GLU A 43 17.39 -5.39 -24.23
CA GLU A 43 18.67 -6.02 -23.85
C GLU A 43 18.91 -5.95 -22.33
N LYS A 44 18.74 -4.78 -21.69
CA LYS A 44 18.95 -4.62 -20.26
C LYS A 44 17.95 -5.38 -19.39
N LEU A 45 16.73 -5.60 -19.89
CA LEU A 45 15.70 -6.37 -19.22
C LEU A 45 15.71 -7.86 -19.60
N ASP A 46 16.65 -8.26 -20.48
CA ASP A 46 16.77 -9.63 -20.97
C ASP A 46 15.41 -10.18 -21.42
N THR A 47 14.76 -9.46 -22.34
CA THR A 47 13.43 -9.77 -22.88
C THR A 47 13.38 -9.43 -24.36
N ASP A 48 12.38 -9.91 -25.05
CA ASP A 48 12.17 -9.66 -26.46
C ASP A 48 10.73 -9.23 -26.76
N ARG A 49 10.37 -9.10 -28.05
CA ARG A 49 9.02 -8.73 -28.49
C ARG A 49 8.00 -9.87 -28.40
N GLU A 50 8.43 -11.10 -28.14
CA GLU A 50 7.56 -12.24 -27.88
C GLU A 50 7.20 -12.35 -26.39
N GLY A 51 7.90 -11.59 -25.54
CA GLY A 51 7.72 -11.53 -24.10
C GLY A 51 8.51 -12.61 -23.37
N LEU A 52 8.44 -12.61 -22.06
CA LEU A 52 9.13 -13.57 -21.21
C LEU A 52 8.53 -14.98 -21.35
N SER A 53 9.35 -16.00 -21.18
CA SER A 53 8.82 -17.35 -20.95
C SER A 53 8.15 -17.42 -19.57
N SER A 54 7.15 -18.27 -19.42
CA SER A 54 6.47 -18.49 -18.13
C SER A 54 7.44 -18.93 -17.03
N ALA A 55 8.50 -19.67 -17.38
CA ALA A 55 9.54 -20.07 -16.44
C ALA A 55 10.39 -18.88 -15.96
N ALA A 56 10.84 -18.03 -16.89
CA ALA A 56 11.60 -16.81 -16.57
C ALA A 56 10.76 -15.83 -15.74
N ALA A 57 9.47 -15.68 -16.05
CA ALA A 57 8.57 -14.85 -15.28
C ALA A 57 8.38 -15.36 -13.83
N ALA A 58 8.28 -16.68 -13.63
CA ALA A 58 8.20 -17.28 -12.29
C ALA A 58 9.50 -17.10 -11.48
N GLU A 59 10.65 -17.22 -12.12
CA GLU A 59 11.95 -16.96 -11.49
C GLU A 59 12.06 -15.50 -11.05
N ARG A 60 11.76 -14.54 -11.95
CA ARG A 60 11.75 -13.11 -11.62
C ARG A 60 10.74 -12.76 -10.55
N LEU A 61 9.58 -13.42 -10.53
CA LEU A 61 8.59 -13.21 -9.46
C LEU A 61 9.13 -13.63 -8.08
N SER A 62 9.96 -14.66 -8.03
CA SER A 62 10.64 -15.06 -6.78
C SER A 62 11.77 -14.12 -6.38
N GLU A 63 12.42 -13.46 -7.32
CA GLU A 63 13.51 -12.52 -7.11
C GLU A 63 13.00 -11.11 -6.74
N PHE A 64 12.12 -10.54 -7.57
CA PHE A 64 11.61 -9.17 -7.40
C PHE A 64 10.40 -9.08 -6.47
N GLY A 65 9.75 -10.21 -6.16
CA GLY A 65 8.51 -10.24 -5.39
C GLY A 65 7.28 -9.83 -6.21
N ARG A 66 6.15 -9.77 -5.53
CA ARG A 66 4.86 -9.41 -6.16
C ARG A 66 4.79 -7.90 -6.43
N ASN A 67 4.13 -7.54 -7.52
CA ASN A 67 3.84 -6.15 -7.86
C ASN A 67 2.69 -5.61 -6.98
N GLU A 68 3.00 -5.41 -5.71
CA GLU A 68 2.08 -4.89 -4.70
C GLU A 68 2.74 -3.74 -3.95
N LEU A 69 1.94 -2.74 -3.57
CA LEU A 69 2.39 -1.74 -2.60
C LEU A 69 2.36 -2.36 -1.20
N PRO A 70 3.21 -1.89 -0.26
CA PRO A 70 3.19 -2.42 1.09
C PRO A 70 1.80 -2.29 1.69
N ASP A 71 1.16 -3.43 1.95
CA ASP A 71 -0.10 -3.45 2.66
C ASP A 71 0.07 -2.87 4.07
N ALA A 72 -0.94 -2.13 4.52
CA ALA A 72 -1.09 -1.85 5.94
C ALA A 72 -1.04 -3.18 6.70
N LYS A 73 -0.26 -3.24 7.79
CA LYS A 73 0.04 -4.44 8.59
C LYS A 73 -1.14 -5.40 8.65
N LYS A 74 -0.92 -6.66 8.30
CA LYS A 74 -1.90 -7.73 8.53
C LYS A 74 -2.22 -7.77 10.02
N ILE A 75 -3.42 -7.34 10.39
CA ILE A 75 -3.86 -7.29 11.78
C ILE A 75 -4.16 -8.73 12.19
N SER A 76 -3.42 -9.24 13.18
CA SER A 76 -3.67 -10.57 13.78
C SER A 76 -4.91 -10.51 14.66
N ILE A 77 -5.70 -11.59 14.71
CA ILE A 77 -6.84 -11.72 15.63
C ILE A 77 -6.44 -11.45 17.08
N LEU A 78 -5.25 -11.91 17.46
CA LEU A 78 -4.73 -11.68 18.82
C LEU A 78 -4.42 -10.20 19.07
N SER A 79 -3.97 -9.46 18.04
CA SER A 79 -3.78 -8.02 18.12
C SER A 79 -5.11 -7.29 18.25
N ILE A 80 -6.16 -7.71 17.50
CA ILE A 80 -7.51 -7.15 17.63
C ILE A 80 -8.04 -7.38 19.04
N PHE A 81 -7.88 -8.60 19.58
CA PHE A 81 -8.31 -8.92 20.94
C PHE A 81 -7.58 -8.05 21.98
N ALA A 82 -6.28 -7.88 21.85
CA ALA A 82 -5.50 -7.05 22.76
C ALA A 82 -5.90 -5.56 22.70
N THR A 83 -6.28 -5.06 21.52
CA THR A 83 -6.75 -3.67 21.36
C THR A 83 -8.10 -3.41 22.02
N GLN A 84 -8.93 -4.44 22.24
CA GLN A 84 -10.19 -4.29 22.98
C GLN A 84 -9.94 -3.79 24.41
N PHE A 85 -8.85 -4.20 25.04
CA PHE A 85 -8.49 -3.75 26.38
C PHE A 85 -7.91 -2.33 26.45
N THR A 86 -7.70 -1.68 25.31
CA THR A 86 -7.21 -0.29 25.25
C THR A 86 -8.34 0.75 25.32
N ASN A 87 -9.60 0.30 25.37
CA ASN A 87 -10.76 1.19 25.45
C ASN A 87 -10.84 1.81 26.85
N PRO A 88 -10.98 3.16 26.97
CA PRO A 88 -11.09 3.85 28.28
C PRO A 88 -12.23 3.33 29.18
N LEU A 89 -13.34 2.87 28.60
CA LEU A 89 -14.44 2.27 29.35
C LEU A 89 -14.04 0.96 30.02
N ILE A 90 -13.23 0.15 29.38
CA ILE A 90 -12.74 -1.12 29.95
C ILE A 90 -11.78 -0.85 31.10
N TYR A 91 -10.97 0.21 31.05
CA TYR A 91 -10.14 0.60 32.19
C TYR A 91 -10.97 0.94 33.44
N VAL A 92 -12.12 1.61 33.27
CA VAL A 92 -13.04 1.89 34.37
C VAL A 92 -13.61 0.59 34.95
N LEU A 93 -14.01 -0.37 34.12
CA LEU A 93 -14.50 -1.67 34.55
C LEU A 93 -13.41 -2.50 35.26
N ILE A 94 -12.19 -2.46 34.74
CA ILE A 94 -11.04 -3.14 35.39
C ILE A 94 -10.74 -2.50 36.76
N ALA A 95 -10.78 -1.16 36.86
CA ALA A 95 -10.61 -0.46 38.11
C ALA A 95 -11.72 -0.81 39.12
N ALA A 96 -12.99 -0.85 38.68
CA ALA A 96 -14.11 -1.28 39.51
C ALA A 96 -13.96 -2.72 39.98
N ALA A 97 -13.54 -3.65 39.11
CA ALA A 97 -13.27 -5.03 39.45
C ALA A 97 -12.14 -5.15 40.49
N LEU A 98 -11.10 -4.35 40.37
CA LEU A 98 -9.98 -4.32 41.32
C LEU A 98 -10.43 -3.81 42.70
N ILE A 99 -11.23 -2.73 42.75
CA ILE A 99 -11.79 -2.20 44.01
C ILE A 99 -12.69 -3.24 44.63
N SER A 100 -13.58 -3.88 43.87
CA SER A 100 -14.48 -4.93 44.37
C SER A 100 -13.70 -6.11 44.97
N PHE A 101 -12.60 -6.50 44.29
CA PHE A 101 -11.70 -7.54 44.80
C PHE A 101 -11.04 -7.16 46.14
N LEU A 102 -10.57 -5.91 46.27
CA LEU A 102 -9.95 -5.41 47.51
C LEU A 102 -10.93 -5.30 48.66
N LEU A 103 -12.23 -5.19 48.38
CA LEU A 103 -13.31 -5.16 49.36
C LEU A 103 -13.87 -6.57 49.68
N ASP A 104 -13.20 -7.63 49.25
CA ASP A 104 -13.61 -9.05 49.40
C ASP A 104 -14.94 -9.43 48.73
N HIS A 105 -15.41 -8.59 47.77
CA HIS A 105 -16.60 -8.87 46.96
C HIS A 105 -16.25 -9.73 45.73
N ILE A 106 -15.86 -10.99 45.95
CA ILE A 106 -15.36 -11.90 44.90
C ILE A 106 -16.42 -12.15 43.82
N THR A 107 -17.70 -12.26 44.20
CA THR A 107 -18.81 -12.50 43.29
C THR A 107 -18.94 -11.35 42.26
N ASP A 108 -18.88 -10.10 42.73
CA ASP A 108 -18.99 -8.92 41.90
C ASP A 108 -17.77 -8.80 40.95
N THR A 109 -16.58 -9.07 41.48
CA THR A 109 -15.33 -9.09 40.70
C THR A 109 -15.41 -10.11 39.58
N LEU A 110 -15.89 -11.33 39.86
CA LEU A 110 -16.05 -12.38 38.86
C LEU A 110 -17.07 -11.97 37.78
N PHE A 111 -18.21 -11.39 38.20
CA PHE A 111 -19.24 -10.94 37.29
C PHE A 111 -18.73 -9.85 36.31
N ILE A 112 -18.03 -8.83 36.82
CA ILE A 112 -17.42 -7.78 35.99
C ILE A 112 -16.38 -8.39 35.06
N GLY A 113 -15.53 -9.30 35.52
CA GLY A 113 -14.53 -9.98 34.69
C GLY A 113 -15.15 -10.77 33.54
N VAL A 114 -16.24 -11.50 33.79
CA VAL A 114 -16.98 -12.23 32.77
C VAL A 114 -17.58 -11.26 31.72
N VAL A 115 -18.18 -10.16 32.16
CA VAL A 115 -18.75 -9.15 31.29
C VAL A 115 -17.69 -8.52 30.40
N VAL A 116 -16.52 -8.16 30.96
CA VAL A 116 -15.38 -7.61 30.18
C VAL A 116 -14.88 -8.62 29.15
N LEU A 117 -14.77 -9.89 29.54
CA LEU A 117 -14.32 -10.95 28.62
C LEU A 117 -15.30 -11.16 27.46
N ILE A 118 -16.61 -11.25 27.76
CA ILE A 118 -17.65 -11.39 26.74
C ILE A 118 -17.62 -10.20 25.78
N ASN A 119 -17.50 -8.98 26.30
CA ASN A 119 -17.43 -7.78 25.49
C ASN A 119 -16.19 -7.78 24.57
N ALA A 120 -15.03 -8.18 25.10
CA ALA A 120 -13.81 -8.31 24.31
C ALA A 120 -13.93 -9.35 23.20
N ILE A 121 -14.59 -10.50 23.46
CA ILE A 121 -14.83 -11.54 22.45
C ILE A 121 -15.76 -11.01 21.35
N ILE A 122 -16.89 -10.41 21.74
CA ILE A 122 -17.86 -9.86 20.79
C ILE A 122 -17.21 -8.77 19.92
N GLY A 123 -16.48 -7.83 20.53
CA GLY A 123 -15.77 -6.77 19.83
C GLY A 123 -14.75 -7.32 18.83
N THR A 124 -13.98 -8.34 19.25
CA THR A 124 -13.01 -9.01 18.37
C THR A 124 -13.69 -9.65 17.15
N ILE A 125 -14.81 -10.35 17.35
CA ILE A 125 -15.55 -10.99 16.27
C ILE A 125 -16.12 -9.94 15.29
N GLN A 126 -16.65 -8.84 15.80
CA GLN A 126 -17.22 -7.78 14.99
C GLN A 126 -16.14 -7.09 14.14
N GLU A 127 -15.00 -6.75 14.76
CA GLU A 127 -13.90 -6.08 14.07
C GLU A 127 -13.24 -7.00 13.03
N TRP A 128 -13.05 -8.28 13.36
CA TRP A 128 -12.55 -9.27 12.40
C TRP A 128 -13.47 -9.46 11.19
N LYS A 129 -14.80 -9.52 11.41
CA LYS A 129 -15.77 -9.59 10.30
C LYS A 129 -15.75 -8.33 9.44
N ALA A 130 -15.64 -7.15 10.05
CA ALA A 130 -15.54 -5.89 9.33
C ALA A 130 -14.29 -5.84 8.44
N GLU A 131 -13.14 -6.27 8.97
CA GLU A 131 -11.89 -6.37 8.24
C GLU A 131 -11.98 -7.36 7.05
N GLN A 132 -12.60 -8.53 7.28
CA GLN A 132 -12.81 -9.51 6.20
C GLN A 132 -13.72 -8.97 5.10
N SER A 133 -14.78 -8.25 5.46
CA SER A 133 -15.69 -7.66 4.48
C SER A 133 -14.98 -6.58 3.64
N ALA A 134 -14.15 -5.77 4.27
CA ALA A 134 -13.33 -4.77 3.58
C ALA A 134 -12.35 -5.43 2.59
N LYS A 135 -11.66 -6.50 3.00
CA LYS A 135 -10.76 -7.28 2.12
C LYS A 135 -11.49 -7.94 0.96
N ALA A 136 -12.66 -8.53 1.20
CA ALA A 136 -13.46 -9.14 0.14
C ALA A 136 -13.87 -8.10 -0.92
N LEU A 137 -14.23 -6.87 -0.49
CA LEU A 137 -14.53 -5.79 -1.40
C LEU A 137 -13.31 -5.37 -2.23
N GLN A 138 -12.13 -5.26 -1.63
CA GLN A 138 -10.89 -4.95 -2.34
C GLN A 138 -10.55 -6.01 -3.40
N GLN A 139 -10.82 -7.28 -3.14
CA GLN A 139 -10.58 -8.37 -4.10
C GLN A 139 -11.44 -8.28 -5.37
N LEU A 140 -12.63 -7.65 -5.31
CA LEU A 140 -13.47 -7.42 -6.49
C LEU A 140 -12.85 -6.42 -7.48
N PHE A 141 -11.92 -5.58 -7.04
CA PHE A 141 -11.25 -4.57 -7.85
C PHE A 141 -9.82 -4.96 -8.26
N ARG A 142 -9.53 -6.27 -8.30
CA ARG A 142 -8.22 -6.72 -8.76
C ARG A 142 -7.96 -6.29 -10.19
N ILE A 143 -6.87 -5.59 -10.38
CA ILE A 143 -6.41 -5.17 -11.70
C ILE A 143 -5.81 -6.38 -12.40
N THR A 144 -6.24 -6.63 -13.64
CA THR A 144 -5.62 -7.62 -14.52
C THR A 144 -4.83 -6.89 -15.60
N ALA A 145 -3.72 -7.48 -16.02
CA ALA A 145 -2.89 -6.99 -17.12
C ALA A 145 -2.92 -8.00 -18.28
N ARG A 146 -2.81 -7.51 -19.50
CA ARG A 146 -2.54 -8.32 -20.68
C ARG A 146 -1.04 -8.33 -20.92
N ALA A 147 -0.42 -9.47 -20.68
CA ALA A 147 1.01 -9.67 -20.88
C ALA A 147 1.26 -10.69 -22.00
N ALA A 148 2.28 -10.47 -22.80
CA ALA A 148 2.77 -11.48 -23.73
C ALA A 148 3.75 -12.40 -22.98
N ARG A 149 3.43 -13.68 -22.94
CA ARG A 149 4.29 -14.74 -22.39
C ARG A 149 4.28 -15.95 -23.31
N ASP A 150 5.43 -16.55 -23.53
CA ASP A 150 5.59 -17.68 -24.45
C ASP A 150 5.01 -17.37 -25.86
N GLY A 151 5.15 -16.13 -26.33
CA GLY A 151 4.63 -15.67 -27.64
C GLY A 151 3.11 -15.54 -27.71
N THR A 152 2.39 -15.64 -26.59
CA THR A 152 0.92 -15.52 -26.54
C THR A 152 0.45 -14.45 -25.57
N ASP A 153 -0.61 -13.75 -25.92
CA ASP A 153 -1.27 -12.79 -25.03
C ASP A 153 -2.08 -13.50 -23.95
N VAL A 154 -1.69 -13.34 -22.71
CA VAL A 154 -2.38 -13.90 -21.54
C VAL A 154 -2.85 -12.81 -20.59
N ARG A 155 -4.00 -13.02 -19.94
CA ARG A 155 -4.45 -12.17 -18.85
C ARG A 155 -3.95 -12.72 -17.54
N ILE A 156 -3.17 -11.91 -16.82
CA ILE A 156 -2.62 -12.25 -15.51
C ILE A 156 -3.03 -11.21 -14.47
N PRO A 157 -3.11 -11.58 -13.18
CA PRO A 157 -3.22 -10.59 -12.11
C PRO A 157 -2.06 -9.59 -12.18
N ALA A 158 -2.34 -8.30 -12.05
CA ALA A 158 -1.29 -7.28 -12.07
C ALA A 158 -0.21 -7.50 -11.00
N GLU A 159 -0.58 -8.17 -9.92
CA GLU A 159 0.31 -8.57 -8.82
C GLU A 159 1.42 -9.54 -9.25
N GLU A 160 1.24 -10.26 -10.37
CA GLU A 160 2.18 -11.26 -10.91
C GLU A 160 3.07 -10.71 -12.04
N LEU A 161 2.95 -9.40 -12.32
CA LEU A 161 3.84 -8.74 -13.27
C LEU A 161 5.25 -8.59 -12.70
N VAL A 162 6.23 -8.80 -13.55
CA VAL A 162 7.65 -8.69 -13.22
C VAL A 162 8.36 -7.75 -14.22
N PRO A 163 9.49 -7.14 -13.83
CA PRO A 163 10.33 -6.40 -14.77
C PRO A 163 10.72 -7.28 -15.96
N GLY A 164 10.52 -6.76 -17.18
CA GLY A 164 10.72 -7.48 -18.44
C GLY A 164 9.45 -8.05 -19.07
N ASP A 165 8.31 -8.11 -18.35
CA ASP A 165 7.04 -8.49 -18.98
C ASP A 165 6.63 -7.48 -20.04
N LEU A 166 6.18 -7.97 -21.19
CA LEU A 166 5.64 -7.16 -22.26
C LEU A 166 4.13 -7.01 -22.09
N VAL A 167 3.66 -5.77 -21.85
CA VAL A 167 2.25 -5.49 -21.48
C VAL A 167 1.58 -4.65 -22.55
N THR A 168 0.33 -5.02 -22.89
CA THR A 168 -0.55 -4.25 -23.75
C THR A 168 -1.50 -3.40 -22.91
N LEU A 169 -1.55 -2.10 -23.19
CA LEU A 169 -2.40 -1.11 -22.56
C LEU A 169 -3.46 -0.63 -23.54
N GLU A 170 -4.73 -0.69 -23.14
CA GLU A 170 -5.89 -0.29 -23.95
C GLU A 170 -6.68 0.82 -23.26
N ALA A 171 -7.43 1.62 -24.01
CA ALA A 171 -8.30 2.65 -23.44
C ALA A 171 -9.23 2.09 -22.36
N GLY A 172 -9.32 2.78 -21.21
CA GLY A 172 -10.05 2.35 -20.01
C GLY A 172 -9.26 1.44 -19.08
N SER A 173 -8.08 0.94 -19.47
CA SER A 173 -7.24 0.14 -18.58
C SER A 173 -6.44 1.01 -17.62
N ARG A 174 -6.23 0.50 -16.41
CA ARG A 174 -5.31 1.09 -15.45
C ARG A 174 -3.91 0.54 -15.68
N VAL A 175 -2.92 1.41 -15.72
CA VAL A 175 -1.51 1.02 -15.89
C VAL A 175 -1.05 0.27 -14.64
N PRO A 176 -0.62 -1.00 -14.78
CA PRO A 176 -0.38 -1.87 -13.63
C PRO A 176 1.00 -1.72 -12.97
N ALA A 177 1.97 -1.19 -13.71
CA ALA A 177 3.38 -1.05 -13.30
C ALA A 177 4.00 0.12 -14.04
N ASP A 178 5.25 0.49 -13.77
CA ASP A 178 5.96 1.45 -14.62
C ASP A 178 6.45 0.76 -15.88
N ILE A 179 6.09 1.32 -17.03
CA ILE A 179 6.23 0.69 -18.34
C ILE A 179 6.96 1.63 -19.29
N ARG A 180 8.01 1.14 -19.95
CA ARG A 180 8.65 1.80 -21.09
C ARG A 180 7.90 1.40 -22.38
N LEU A 181 7.29 2.37 -23.04
CA LEU A 181 6.50 2.13 -24.23
C LEU A 181 7.39 1.80 -25.44
N LEU A 182 7.01 0.76 -26.16
CA LEU A 182 7.69 0.25 -27.37
C LEU A 182 6.85 0.49 -28.64
N SER A 183 5.52 0.50 -28.49
CA SER A 183 4.62 0.89 -29.57
C SER A 183 3.46 1.74 -29.04
N VAL A 184 3.00 2.69 -29.83
CA VAL A 184 1.94 3.64 -29.46
C VAL A 184 1.07 3.89 -30.67
N SER A 185 -0.25 3.70 -30.52
CA SER A 185 -1.25 4.08 -31.53
C SER A 185 -2.28 4.99 -30.86
N ASP A 186 -2.16 6.29 -31.10
CA ASP A 186 -3.04 7.36 -30.58
C ASP A 186 -3.31 7.25 -29.05
N CYS A 187 -2.28 6.87 -28.29
CA CYS A 187 -2.42 6.64 -26.86
C CYS A 187 -2.27 7.93 -26.05
N ALA A 188 -3.23 8.16 -25.14
CA ALA A 188 -3.16 9.20 -24.14
C ALA A 188 -3.45 8.60 -22.76
N VAL A 189 -2.73 9.08 -21.74
CA VAL A 189 -2.80 8.58 -20.37
C VAL A 189 -3.08 9.73 -19.40
N ASP A 190 -4.04 9.54 -18.53
CA ASP A 190 -4.30 10.45 -17.40
C ASP A 190 -3.29 10.15 -16.27
N GLU A 191 -2.37 11.08 -16.08
CA GLU A 191 -1.29 11.00 -15.09
C GLU A 191 -1.51 11.93 -13.89
N SER A 192 -2.73 12.42 -13.70
CA SER A 192 -3.10 13.37 -12.64
C SER A 192 -2.71 12.90 -11.24
N ILE A 193 -2.68 11.61 -10.98
CA ILE A 193 -2.24 11.03 -9.70
C ILE A 193 -0.76 11.33 -9.38
N LEU A 194 0.07 11.53 -10.40
CA LEU A 194 1.51 11.80 -10.26
C LEU A 194 1.84 13.28 -10.43
N THR A 195 1.20 13.93 -11.41
CA THR A 195 1.54 15.28 -11.82
C THR A 195 0.63 16.36 -11.22
N GLY A 196 -0.58 15.96 -10.80
CA GLY A 196 -1.66 16.88 -10.42
C GLY A 196 -2.36 17.54 -11.61
N GLU A 197 -1.90 17.31 -12.84
CA GLU A 197 -2.45 17.87 -14.07
C GLU A 197 -3.64 17.04 -14.55
N SER A 198 -4.79 17.67 -14.81
CA SER A 198 -6.01 16.98 -15.22
C SER A 198 -6.08 16.68 -16.73
N VAL A 199 -5.10 17.14 -17.51
CA VAL A 199 -5.08 16.93 -18.97
C VAL A 199 -4.32 15.66 -19.32
N PRO A 200 -4.93 14.71 -20.06
CA PRO A 200 -4.25 13.49 -20.46
C PRO A 200 -3.01 13.77 -21.32
N VAL A 201 -1.93 13.08 -21.02
CA VAL A 201 -0.64 13.19 -21.72
C VAL A 201 -0.64 12.26 -22.94
N THR A 202 -0.44 12.82 -24.14
CA THR A 202 -0.26 12.02 -25.35
C THR A 202 1.11 11.36 -25.35
N LYS A 203 1.14 10.04 -25.48
CA LYS A 203 2.38 9.25 -25.44
C LYS A 203 3.08 9.22 -26.78
N LYS A 204 4.41 9.18 -26.74
CA LYS A 204 5.32 9.18 -27.90
C LYS A 204 6.54 8.31 -27.59
N LEU A 205 7.26 7.85 -28.62
CA LEU A 205 8.32 6.83 -28.46
C LEU A 205 9.74 7.38 -28.46
N PHE A 206 9.95 8.68 -28.72
CA PHE A 206 11.30 9.22 -28.84
C PHE A 206 12.07 9.12 -27.51
N VAL A 207 13.39 8.97 -27.63
CA VAL A 207 14.30 8.95 -26.49
C VAL A 207 14.40 10.35 -25.89
N LEU A 208 14.34 10.45 -24.56
CA LEU A 208 14.34 11.72 -23.85
C LEU A 208 15.69 11.92 -23.12
N PRO A 209 16.08 13.16 -22.80
CA PRO A 209 17.25 13.43 -21.97
C PRO A 209 17.14 12.77 -20.58
N ALA A 210 18.26 12.39 -19.98
CA ALA A 210 18.28 11.71 -18.68
C ALA A 210 17.66 12.55 -17.55
N GLU A 211 17.80 13.87 -17.62
CA GLU A 211 17.29 14.81 -16.61
C GLU A 211 15.79 15.14 -16.76
N THR A 212 15.09 14.49 -17.72
CA THR A 212 13.66 14.76 -17.97
C THR A 212 12.84 14.42 -16.72
N PRO A 213 12.05 15.38 -16.17
CA PRO A 213 11.19 15.14 -15.03
C PRO A 213 10.10 14.11 -15.35
N VAL A 214 9.56 13.45 -14.33
CA VAL A 214 8.59 12.35 -14.48
C VAL A 214 7.37 12.79 -15.29
N SER A 215 6.86 14.01 -15.08
CA SER A 215 5.72 14.59 -15.80
C SER A 215 5.90 14.67 -17.31
N ASP A 216 7.15 14.77 -17.79
CA ASP A 216 7.46 15.02 -19.21
C ASP A 216 7.95 13.75 -19.92
N ARG A 217 7.98 12.61 -19.24
CA ARG A 217 8.42 11.32 -19.80
C ARG A 217 7.33 10.70 -20.67
N MET A 218 7.10 11.28 -21.85
CA MET A 218 6.04 10.86 -22.77
C MET A 218 6.20 9.42 -23.29
N ASN A 219 7.38 8.82 -23.19
CA ASN A 219 7.68 7.47 -23.61
C ASN A 219 7.55 6.41 -22.51
N MET A 220 7.05 6.85 -21.34
CA MET A 220 6.75 6.00 -20.19
C MET A 220 5.25 6.04 -19.87
N ALA A 221 4.75 4.98 -19.27
CA ALA A 221 3.45 4.95 -18.59
C ALA A 221 3.67 4.48 -17.15
N PHE A 222 3.04 5.16 -16.20
CA PHE A 222 3.33 4.97 -14.77
C PHE A 222 2.22 4.21 -14.07
N ALA A 223 2.59 3.40 -13.09
CA ALA A 223 1.66 2.65 -12.26
C ALA A 223 0.54 3.52 -11.68
N GLY A 224 -0.69 3.00 -11.68
CA GLY A 224 -1.84 3.68 -11.09
C GLY A 224 -2.52 4.72 -11.98
N THR A 225 -1.90 5.13 -13.09
CA THR A 225 -2.48 6.04 -14.10
C THR A 225 -3.51 5.31 -14.97
N THR A 226 -4.31 6.03 -15.76
CA THR A 226 -5.39 5.43 -16.57
C THR A 226 -5.22 5.80 -18.03
N VAL A 227 -5.28 4.81 -18.91
CA VAL A 227 -5.29 5.03 -20.36
C VAL A 227 -6.65 5.59 -20.78
N THR A 228 -6.67 6.81 -21.31
CA THR A 228 -7.92 7.48 -21.70
C THR A 228 -8.28 7.23 -23.16
N ARG A 229 -7.28 6.97 -24.00
CA ARG A 229 -7.46 6.79 -25.45
C ARG A 229 -6.35 5.93 -26.03
N GLY A 230 -6.68 5.20 -27.12
CA GLY A 230 -5.74 4.47 -27.95
C GLY A 230 -5.27 3.15 -27.35
N ILE A 231 -4.22 2.63 -27.94
CA ILE A 231 -3.56 1.39 -27.51
C ILE A 231 -2.04 1.58 -27.53
N SER A 232 -1.37 0.95 -26.60
CA SER A 232 0.09 0.94 -26.57
C SER A 232 0.60 -0.38 -26.02
N GLN A 233 1.83 -0.72 -26.36
CA GLN A 233 2.54 -1.87 -25.82
C GLN A 233 3.89 -1.41 -25.29
N GLY A 234 4.30 -1.99 -24.17
CA GLY A 234 5.56 -1.62 -23.56
C GLY A 234 6.05 -2.71 -22.60
N VAL A 235 7.27 -2.53 -22.14
CA VAL A 235 7.93 -3.46 -21.23
C VAL A 235 7.91 -2.90 -19.81
N VAL A 236 7.59 -3.74 -18.84
CA VAL A 236 7.62 -3.41 -17.40
C VAL A 236 9.06 -3.14 -16.97
N THR A 237 9.28 -1.97 -16.39
CA THR A 237 10.60 -1.52 -15.92
C THR A 237 10.71 -1.51 -14.41
N ALA A 238 9.61 -1.29 -13.69
CA ALA A 238 9.57 -1.30 -12.23
C ALA A 238 8.21 -1.76 -11.72
N THR A 239 8.20 -2.45 -10.58
CA THR A 239 7.01 -3.01 -9.93
C THR A 239 6.94 -2.62 -8.46
N GLY A 240 5.75 -2.65 -7.87
CA GLY A 240 5.52 -2.44 -6.44
C GLY A 240 6.12 -1.13 -5.90
N VAL A 241 6.92 -1.24 -4.87
CA VAL A 241 7.57 -0.11 -4.19
C VAL A 241 8.59 0.62 -5.06
N CYS A 242 9.07 -0.02 -6.12
CA CYS A 242 10.08 0.56 -7.02
C CYS A 242 9.47 1.43 -8.12
N THR A 243 8.13 1.43 -8.28
CA THR A 243 7.43 2.35 -9.18
C THR A 243 7.46 3.79 -8.66
N GLU A 244 7.23 4.79 -9.52
CA GLU A 244 7.18 6.19 -9.09
C GLU A 244 6.08 6.42 -8.04
N VAL A 245 4.90 5.80 -8.21
CA VAL A 245 3.82 5.84 -7.19
C VAL A 245 4.24 5.08 -5.92
N GLY A 246 4.94 3.97 -6.05
CA GLY A 246 5.45 3.19 -4.92
C GLY A 246 6.41 3.98 -4.04
N LYS A 247 7.33 4.73 -4.65
CA LYS A 247 8.26 5.63 -3.94
C LYS A 247 7.50 6.70 -3.14
N ILE A 248 6.46 7.30 -3.73
CA ILE A 248 5.60 8.27 -3.04
C ILE A 248 4.86 7.60 -1.88
N ALA A 249 4.29 6.41 -2.10
CA ALA A 249 3.56 5.68 -1.06
C ALA A 249 4.44 5.35 0.15
N VAL A 250 5.68 4.92 -0.07
CA VAL A 250 6.66 4.68 1.00
C VAL A 250 6.99 5.98 1.75
N ALA A 251 7.27 7.07 1.03
CA ALA A 251 7.59 8.36 1.64
C ALA A 251 6.43 8.91 2.50
N VAL A 252 5.17 8.71 2.07
CA VAL A 252 3.99 9.12 2.84
C VAL A 252 3.76 8.21 4.04
N ALA A 253 4.00 6.90 3.92
CA ALA A 253 3.86 5.95 5.02
C ALA A 253 4.81 6.28 6.19
N ASP A 254 6.00 6.78 5.91
CA ASP A 254 6.98 7.21 6.92
C ASP A 254 6.54 8.46 7.71
N THR A 255 5.63 9.27 7.17
CA THR A 255 5.14 10.49 7.88
C THR A 255 4.12 10.21 8.98
N GLY A 256 3.70 8.96 9.16
CA GLY A 256 2.74 8.52 10.19
C GLY A 256 1.28 8.88 9.84
N VAL A 257 0.38 7.95 10.11
CA VAL A 257 -1.07 8.17 9.91
C VAL A 257 -1.58 9.11 11.00
N THR A 258 -1.90 10.35 10.64
CA THR A 258 -2.55 11.30 11.56
C THR A 258 -4.00 10.84 11.78
N LYS A 259 -4.35 10.56 13.05
CA LYS A 259 -5.73 10.17 13.40
C LYS A 259 -6.72 11.27 12.97
N PRO A 260 -7.87 10.90 12.38
CA PRO A 260 -8.92 11.87 12.08
C PRO A 260 -9.29 12.73 13.28
N PRO A 261 -9.56 14.04 13.10
CA PRO A 261 -9.87 14.96 14.21
C PRO A 261 -11.04 14.51 15.09
N LEU A 262 -12.02 13.81 14.51
CA LEU A 262 -13.17 13.25 15.23
C LEU A 262 -12.73 12.19 16.24
N ILE A 263 -11.84 11.27 15.83
CA ILE A 263 -11.33 10.20 16.72
C ILE A 263 -10.55 10.83 17.87
N ILE A 264 -9.73 11.85 17.62
CA ILE A 264 -8.99 12.58 18.67
C ILE A 264 -9.95 13.21 19.68
N ARG A 265 -11.06 13.81 19.21
CA ARG A 265 -12.08 14.40 20.08
C ARG A 265 -12.81 13.35 20.91
N MET A 266 -13.16 12.21 20.32
CA MET A 266 -13.80 11.08 21.02
C MET A 266 -12.88 10.49 22.08
N GLU A 267 -11.60 10.29 21.79
CA GLU A 267 -10.61 9.82 22.77
C GLU A 267 -10.47 10.81 23.96
N LYS A 268 -10.46 12.12 23.68
CA LYS A 268 -10.44 13.14 24.74
C LYS A 268 -11.71 13.10 25.59
N PHE A 269 -12.89 13.01 24.97
CA PHE A 269 -14.16 12.92 25.67
C PHE A 269 -14.25 11.68 26.56
N SER A 270 -13.90 10.50 26.03
CA SER A 270 -13.86 9.27 26.81
C SER A 270 -12.89 9.35 27.99
N ARG A 271 -11.75 10.03 27.83
CA ARG A 271 -10.80 10.26 28.93
C ARG A 271 -11.37 11.15 30.02
N HIS A 272 -12.12 12.20 29.67
CA HIS A 272 -12.78 13.07 30.65
C HIS A 272 -13.87 12.32 31.44
N ILE A 273 -14.66 11.45 30.77
CA ILE A 273 -15.64 10.61 31.44
C ILE A 273 -14.94 9.64 32.41
N ALA A 274 -13.89 8.97 31.97
CA ALA A 274 -13.14 8.05 32.81
C ALA A 274 -12.58 8.73 34.08
N LEU A 275 -12.07 9.98 33.96
CA LEU A 275 -11.60 10.80 35.06
C LEU A 275 -12.73 11.28 36.00
N ALA A 276 -13.93 11.51 35.45
CA ALA A 276 -15.08 11.95 36.29
C ALA A 276 -15.71 10.80 37.06
N VAL A 277 -15.53 9.56 36.65
CA VAL A 277 -16.05 8.34 37.28
C VAL A 277 -15.09 7.79 38.36
N LEU A 278 -13.79 8.05 38.24
CA LEU A 278 -12.75 7.73 39.23
C LEU A 278 -12.72 8.76 40.35
#